data_2a13d0f631f262c5b701df7216325c23
#
_entry.id   2a13d0f631f262c5b701df7216325c23
#
_cell.length_a   1.000
_cell.length_b   1.000
_cell.length_c   1.000
_cell.angle_alpha   90.00
_cell.angle_beta   90.00
_cell.angle_gamma   90.00
#
_symmetry.space_group_name_H-M   'P 1'
#
loop_
_entity.id
_entity.type
_entity.pdbx_description
1 polymer ?
#
loop_
_entity_poly.entity_id
_entity_poly.type
_entity_poly.pdbx_seq_one_letter_code
_entity_poly.pdbx_strand_id
1 'polypeptide(L)'
;ITQPMAVKYFGEQDPMDQILRLDSAYDLRVTGVIEQMPEKSHMNFSFLGSFETLNANPIYGGLDYGRQTRRINPELYTYLLISEGYDISNLEEKMDGFIASNYSDQLTQANLTVEPVFQALADIHLYSNLDEELGANSDVAYVYIFSAIALFILLIACINFMNLATARSA
;
A
#
# COMPACT_ATOMS: atom_id res chain seq x y z
N ILE A 1 8.95 5.35 -15.01
CA ILE A 1 7.55 5.17 -15.42
C ILE A 1 7.29 3.72 -15.73
N THR A 2 6.02 3.27 -15.62
CA THR A 2 5.64 1.91 -16.05
C THR A 2 5.58 1.80 -17.57
N GLN A 3 5.72 0.60 -18.11
CA GLN A 3 5.63 0.35 -19.55
C GLN A 3 4.32 0.83 -20.19
N PRO A 4 3.13 0.63 -19.61
CA PRO A 4 1.90 1.20 -20.16
C PRO A 4 1.90 2.73 -20.23
N MET A 5 2.55 3.40 -19.26
CA MET A 5 2.70 4.86 -19.30
C MET A 5 3.70 5.30 -20.37
N ALA A 6 4.78 4.55 -20.57
CA ALA A 6 5.71 4.79 -21.66
C ALA A 6 4.99 4.75 -23.02
N VAL A 7 4.22 3.70 -23.27
CA VAL A 7 3.42 3.57 -24.50
C VAL A 7 2.39 4.68 -24.62
N LYS A 8 1.71 5.04 -23.53
CA LYS A 8 0.67 6.10 -23.52
C LYS A 8 1.22 7.46 -23.91
N TYR A 9 2.42 7.83 -23.43
CA TYR A 9 2.96 9.17 -23.62
C TYR A 9 3.88 9.27 -24.85
N PHE A 10 4.58 8.19 -25.21
CA PHE A 10 5.62 8.19 -26.25
C PHE A 10 5.32 7.25 -27.42
N GLY A 11 4.28 6.42 -27.32
CA GLY A 11 3.94 5.45 -28.36
C GLY A 11 5.06 4.43 -28.56
N GLU A 12 5.57 4.35 -29.78
CA GLU A 12 6.68 3.45 -30.16
C GLU A 12 8.07 4.11 -30.01
N GLN A 13 8.12 5.38 -29.61
CA GLN A 13 9.39 6.08 -29.42
C GLN A 13 10.07 5.59 -28.13
N ASP A 14 11.39 5.61 -28.12
CA ASP A 14 12.17 5.34 -26.92
C ASP A 14 11.83 6.40 -25.85
N PRO A 15 11.27 6.02 -24.70
CA PRO A 15 10.92 6.94 -23.66
C PRO A 15 12.14 7.42 -22.83
N MET A 16 13.29 6.76 -22.95
CA MET A 16 14.47 7.13 -22.17
C MET A 16 14.93 8.53 -22.50
N ASP A 17 15.31 9.27 -21.46
CA ASP A 17 15.73 10.68 -21.52
C ASP A 17 14.69 11.69 -22.06
N GLN A 18 13.48 11.23 -22.38
CA GLN A 18 12.37 12.11 -22.74
C GLN A 18 11.86 12.89 -21.53
N ILE A 19 11.23 14.04 -21.79
CA ILE A 19 10.72 14.93 -20.77
C ILE A 19 9.21 14.75 -20.61
N LEU A 20 8.78 14.53 -19.39
CA LEU A 20 7.39 14.62 -18.96
C LEU A 20 7.19 15.86 -18.10
N ARG A 21 6.18 16.63 -18.40
CA ARG A 21 5.85 17.83 -17.61
C ARG A 21 4.75 17.52 -16.60
N LEU A 22 5.13 17.63 -15.32
CA LEU A 22 4.22 17.46 -14.18
C LEU A 22 3.58 18.81 -13.84
N ASP A 23 2.25 18.84 -13.69
CA ASP A 23 1.45 20.01 -13.29
C ASP A 23 1.74 21.28 -14.09
N SER A 24 2.14 21.14 -15.35
CA SER A 24 2.54 22.23 -16.24
C SER A 24 3.72 23.09 -15.72
N ALA A 25 4.38 22.67 -14.67
CA ALA A 25 5.41 23.44 -13.96
C ALA A 25 6.78 22.73 -13.91
N TYR A 26 6.82 21.41 -13.84
CA TYR A 26 8.07 20.67 -13.61
C TYR A 26 8.37 19.74 -14.77
N ASP A 27 9.56 19.90 -15.31
CA ASP A 27 10.09 19.02 -16.35
C ASP A 27 10.85 17.86 -15.68
N LEU A 28 10.32 16.66 -15.81
CA LEU A 28 10.89 15.43 -15.27
C LEU A 28 11.42 14.56 -16.41
N ARG A 29 12.68 14.18 -16.32
CA ARG A 29 13.31 13.31 -17.31
C ARG A 29 13.02 11.84 -16.98
N VAL A 30 12.60 11.09 -17.97
CA VAL A 30 12.44 9.63 -17.85
C VAL A 30 13.81 8.97 -17.75
N THR A 31 14.07 8.31 -16.63
CA THR A 31 15.34 7.63 -16.34
C THR A 31 15.21 6.11 -16.29
N GLY A 32 14.00 5.59 -16.41
CA GLY A 32 13.74 4.17 -16.40
C GLY A 32 12.31 3.82 -16.79
N VAL A 33 12.18 2.65 -17.40
CA VAL A 33 10.89 2.01 -17.66
C VAL A 33 10.85 0.70 -16.90
N ILE A 34 9.81 0.48 -16.14
CA ILE A 34 9.58 -0.71 -15.35
C ILE A 34 8.33 -1.44 -15.83
N GLU A 35 8.25 -2.72 -15.56
CA GLU A 35 7.04 -3.49 -15.79
C GLU A 35 5.87 -2.94 -14.95
N GLN A 36 4.66 -3.21 -15.40
CA GLN A 36 3.47 -2.88 -14.63
C GLN A 36 3.45 -3.65 -13.31
N MET A 37 3.03 -2.98 -12.23
CA MET A 37 2.81 -3.67 -10.96
C MET A 37 1.76 -4.77 -11.13
N PRO A 38 1.96 -5.93 -10.49
CA PRO A 38 0.95 -6.98 -10.48
C PRO A 38 -0.39 -6.45 -9.93
N GLU A 39 -1.50 -6.84 -10.55
CA GLU A 39 -2.84 -6.40 -10.14
C GLU A 39 -3.17 -6.70 -8.66
N LYS A 40 -2.55 -7.74 -8.10
CA LYS A 40 -2.73 -8.16 -6.70
C LYS A 40 -1.75 -7.47 -5.74
N SER A 41 -0.93 -6.53 -6.23
CA SER A 41 -0.06 -5.74 -5.36
C SER A 41 -0.86 -4.60 -4.74
N HIS A 42 -0.67 -4.35 -3.44
CA HIS A 42 -1.20 -3.14 -2.80
C HIS A 42 -0.46 -1.88 -3.27
N MET A 43 0.76 -2.03 -3.81
CA MET A 43 1.49 -0.94 -4.48
C MET A 43 1.07 -0.87 -5.93
N ASN A 44 0.23 0.08 -6.28
CA ASN A 44 -0.19 0.31 -7.65
C ASN A 44 0.15 1.73 -8.07
N PHE A 45 1.32 1.89 -8.66
CA PHE A 45 1.79 3.17 -9.16
C PHE A 45 2.16 3.10 -10.64
N SER A 46 1.96 4.21 -11.34
CA SER A 46 2.33 4.37 -12.76
C SER A 46 3.61 5.16 -12.95
N PHE A 47 3.98 5.94 -11.95
CA PHE A 47 5.16 6.80 -11.94
C PHE A 47 5.91 6.64 -10.63
N LEU A 48 7.24 6.64 -10.73
CA LEU A 48 8.15 6.77 -9.59
C LEU A 48 9.00 8.02 -9.81
N GLY A 49 8.94 8.94 -8.88
CA GLY A 49 9.81 10.11 -8.87
C GLY A 49 11.06 9.88 -8.03
N SER A 50 12.16 10.50 -8.39
CA SER A 50 13.34 10.51 -7.52
C SER A 50 13.02 11.29 -6.24
N PHE A 51 13.44 10.76 -5.09
CA PHE A 51 13.29 11.46 -3.81
C PHE A 51 14.00 12.82 -3.79
N GLU A 52 15.09 12.95 -4.53
CA GLU A 52 15.80 14.24 -4.70
C GLU A 52 14.92 15.29 -5.41
N THR A 53 13.97 14.87 -6.22
CA THR A 53 13.00 15.79 -6.85
C THR A 53 12.14 16.51 -5.81
N LEU A 54 11.79 15.86 -4.69
CA LEU A 54 11.07 16.48 -3.58
C LEU A 54 11.92 17.58 -2.91
N ASN A 55 13.22 17.35 -2.74
CA ASN A 55 14.14 18.32 -2.15
C ASN A 55 14.34 19.53 -3.06
N ALA A 56 14.35 19.34 -4.37
CA ALA A 56 14.55 20.39 -5.35
C ALA A 56 13.28 21.19 -5.66
N ASN A 57 12.10 20.69 -5.25
CA ASN A 57 10.82 21.23 -5.66
C ASN A 57 10.28 22.26 -4.67
N PRO A 58 10.11 23.54 -5.06
CA PRO A 58 9.59 24.59 -4.19
C PRO A 58 8.11 24.42 -3.82
N ILE A 59 7.32 23.63 -4.55
CA ILE A 59 5.91 23.35 -4.19
C ILE A 59 5.82 22.59 -2.86
N TYR A 60 6.72 21.64 -2.66
CA TYR A 60 6.76 20.89 -1.39
C TYR A 60 7.61 21.63 -0.35
N GLY A 61 7.87 22.93 -0.57
CA GLY A 61 8.48 23.84 0.39
C GLY A 61 9.98 23.69 0.56
N GLY A 62 10.69 23.08 -0.41
CA GLY A 62 12.11 22.78 -0.24
C GLY A 62 12.32 21.97 1.03
N LEU A 63 11.37 21.10 1.35
CA LEU A 63 11.45 20.26 2.54
C LEU A 63 12.67 19.38 2.37
N ASP A 64 13.70 19.73 3.09
CA ASP A 64 14.83 18.85 3.36
C ASP A 64 14.27 17.67 4.18
N TYR A 65 13.52 16.78 3.50
CA TYR A 65 12.88 15.60 4.09
C TYR A 65 13.90 14.71 4.82
N GLY A 66 15.17 14.87 4.52
CA GLY A 66 16.23 14.09 5.15
C GLY A 66 16.96 14.79 6.29
N ARG A 67 16.96 16.13 6.37
CA ARG A 67 17.84 16.88 7.29
C ARG A 67 17.13 17.77 8.31
N GLN A 68 15.98 18.37 7.98
CA GLN A 68 15.34 19.35 8.83
C GLN A 68 14.10 18.88 9.56
N THR A 69 13.47 17.82 9.14
CA THR A 69 12.24 17.36 9.77
C THR A 69 12.45 16.07 10.54
N ARG A 70 12.91 16.17 11.77
CA ARG A 70 12.58 15.21 12.82
C ARG A 70 11.09 15.33 13.16
N ARG A 71 10.23 15.36 12.14
CA ARG A 71 8.79 15.42 12.31
C ARG A 71 8.21 14.06 11.94
N ILE A 72 7.31 13.58 12.76
CA ILE A 72 6.48 12.44 12.37
C ILE A 72 5.64 12.92 11.20
N ASN A 73 5.83 12.30 10.04
CA ASN A 73 5.03 12.60 8.85
C ASN A 73 4.12 11.41 8.56
N PRO A 74 2.81 11.52 8.80
CA PRO A 74 1.86 10.44 8.55
C PRO A 74 1.63 10.14 7.07
N GLU A 75 2.13 10.97 6.16
CA GLU A 75 2.00 10.78 4.71
C GLU A 75 3.03 9.80 4.13
N LEU A 76 3.98 9.31 4.94
CA LEU A 76 5.03 8.40 4.49
C LEU A 76 4.73 6.96 4.87
N TYR A 77 4.65 6.10 3.86
CA TYR A 77 4.58 4.65 4.04
C TYR A 77 5.98 4.09 4.22
N THR A 78 6.19 3.36 5.31
CA THR A 78 7.49 2.77 5.63
C THR A 78 7.40 1.25 5.62
N TYR A 79 8.26 0.60 4.83
CA TYR A 79 8.35 -0.85 4.76
C TYR A 79 9.65 -1.32 5.38
N LEU A 80 9.57 -2.36 6.20
CA LEU A 80 10.71 -2.97 6.86
C LEU A 80 10.90 -4.40 6.37
N LEU A 81 12.10 -4.72 5.95
CA LEU A 81 12.48 -6.10 5.69
C LEU A 81 13.06 -6.70 6.98
N ILE A 82 12.35 -7.66 7.53
CA ILE A 82 12.68 -8.29 8.80
C ILE A 82 13.30 -9.67 8.52
N SER A 83 14.34 -10.02 9.27
CA SER A 83 14.97 -11.32 9.17
C SER A 83 14.00 -12.43 9.58
N GLU A 84 14.12 -13.59 8.95
CA GLU A 84 13.30 -14.75 9.29
C GLU A 84 13.49 -15.14 10.78
N GLY A 85 12.37 -15.39 11.46
CA GLY A 85 12.36 -15.75 12.87
C GLY A 85 12.57 -14.59 13.85
N TYR A 86 12.63 -13.35 13.38
CA TYR A 86 12.69 -12.18 14.26
C TYR A 86 11.33 -11.93 14.93
N ASP A 87 11.34 -11.74 16.23
CA ASP A 87 10.13 -11.46 17.00
C ASP A 87 9.72 -9.97 16.85
N ILE A 88 8.53 -9.75 16.30
CA ILE A 88 7.97 -8.42 16.07
C ILE A 88 7.79 -7.65 17.37
N SER A 89 7.46 -8.31 18.48
CA SER A 89 7.29 -7.66 19.79
C SER A 89 8.54 -6.89 20.23
N ASN A 90 9.72 -7.41 19.88
CA ASN A 90 10.98 -6.71 20.15
C ASN A 90 11.15 -5.44 19.30
N LEU A 91 10.54 -5.39 18.13
CA LEU A 91 10.58 -4.21 17.27
C LEU A 91 9.59 -3.15 17.78
N GLU A 92 8.42 -3.57 18.24
CA GLU A 92 7.42 -2.70 18.84
C GLU A 92 8.00 -1.97 20.05
N GLU A 93 8.61 -2.73 21.01
CA GLU A 93 9.24 -2.13 22.18
C GLU A 93 10.37 -1.14 21.83
N LYS A 94 11.20 -1.49 20.84
CA LYS A 94 12.26 -0.58 20.36
C LYS A 94 11.71 0.66 19.70
N MET A 95 10.58 0.55 18.97
CA MET A 95 9.97 1.68 18.30
C MET A 95 9.33 2.64 19.29
N ASP A 96 8.68 2.13 20.34
CA ASP A 96 8.18 2.96 21.43
C ASP A 96 9.31 3.75 22.10
N GLY A 97 10.41 3.10 22.42
CA GLY A 97 11.60 3.75 22.95
C GLY A 97 12.21 4.78 22.01
N PHE A 98 12.22 4.50 20.70
CA PHE A 98 12.69 5.44 19.68
C PHE A 98 11.78 6.67 19.57
N ILE A 99 10.47 6.48 19.56
CA ILE A 99 9.48 7.58 19.51
C ILE A 99 9.61 8.44 20.77
N ALA A 100 9.65 7.83 21.93
CA ALA A 100 9.78 8.53 23.20
C ALA A 100 11.07 9.36 23.29
N SER A 101 12.19 8.84 22.80
CA SER A 101 13.48 9.54 22.87
C SER A 101 13.67 10.64 21.82
N ASN A 102 13.00 10.54 20.67
CA ASN A 102 13.24 11.46 19.56
C ASN A 102 12.10 12.46 19.30
N TYR A 103 10.86 12.13 19.72
CA TYR A 103 9.68 12.89 19.35
C TYR A 103 8.81 13.34 20.52
N SER A 104 9.15 13.01 21.78
CA SER A 104 8.34 13.33 22.96
C SER A 104 7.94 14.79 23.06
N ASP A 105 8.88 15.72 22.83
CA ASP A 105 8.61 17.14 22.92
C ASP A 105 7.64 17.63 21.86
N GLN A 106 7.77 17.11 20.63
CA GLN A 106 6.90 17.46 19.51
C GLN A 106 5.47 16.91 19.73
N LEU A 107 5.37 15.67 20.19
CA LEU A 107 4.09 15.03 20.48
C LEU A 107 3.37 15.75 21.62
N THR A 108 4.09 16.13 22.67
CA THR A 108 3.53 16.89 23.78
C THR A 108 3.03 18.26 23.35
N GLN A 109 3.84 18.99 22.56
CA GLN A 109 3.45 20.32 22.06
C GLN A 109 2.26 20.26 21.11
N ALA A 110 2.16 19.22 20.31
CA ALA A 110 1.05 19.00 19.38
C ALA A 110 -0.18 18.34 20.02
N ASN A 111 -0.08 17.92 21.29
CA ASN A 111 -1.09 17.11 21.99
C ASN A 111 -1.49 15.86 21.19
N LEU A 112 -0.49 15.18 20.65
CA LEU A 112 -0.64 13.95 19.85
C LEU A 112 -0.07 12.75 20.60
N THR A 113 -0.70 11.61 20.38
CA THR A 113 -0.19 10.28 20.76
C THR A 113 0.07 9.49 19.46
N VAL A 114 1.21 8.84 19.36
CA VAL A 114 1.56 7.99 18.23
C VAL A 114 1.85 6.59 18.75
N GLU A 115 1.12 5.64 18.23
CA GLU A 115 1.33 4.20 18.46
C GLU A 115 1.84 3.57 17.15
N PRO A 116 3.05 3.00 17.13
CA PRO A 116 3.53 2.29 15.96
C PRO A 116 2.79 0.97 15.81
N VAL A 117 2.21 0.73 14.63
CA VAL A 117 1.53 -0.53 14.31
C VAL A 117 2.31 -1.21 13.18
N PHE A 118 2.73 -2.45 13.41
CA PHE A 118 3.37 -3.27 12.38
C PHE A 118 2.35 -4.23 11.78
N GLN A 119 2.23 -4.18 10.48
CA GLN A 119 1.32 -5.04 9.74
C GLN A 119 2.08 -5.86 8.71
N ALA A 120 1.81 -7.16 8.66
CA ALA A 120 2.39 -8.01 7.64
C ALA A 120 1.91 -7.58 6.25
N LEU A 121 2.83 -7.56 5.28
CA LEU A 121 2.54 -7.13 3.91
C LEU A 121 1.39 -7.94 3.28
N ALA A 122 1.31 -9.24 3.59
CA ALA A 122 0.27 -10.12 3.07
C ALA A 122 -1.12 -9.84 3.66
N ASP A 123 -1.18 -9.17 4.81
CA ASP A 123 -2.42 -8.91 5.53
C ASP A 123 -3.05 -7.57 5.14
N ILE A 124 -2.31 -6.67 4.48
CA ILE A 124 -2.77 -5.33 4.13
C ILE A 124 -4.12 -5.38 3.39
N HIS A 125 -4.24 -6.24 2.38
CA HIS A 125 -5.43 -6.27 1.52
C HIS A 125 -6.74 -6.61 2.26
N LEU A 126 -6.71 -7.46 3.28
CA LEU A 126 -7.91 -7.96 3.97
C LEU A 126 -8.08 -7.45 5.40
N TYR A 127 -7.01 -6.96 6.02
CA TYR A 127 -7.02 -6.61 7.45
C TYR A 127 -6.59 -5.17 7.71
N SER A 128 -6.14 -4.42 6.70
CA SER A 128 -5.84 -3.01 6.87
C SER A 128 -7.10 -2.16 6.69
N ASN A 129 -7.27 -1.18 7.58
CA ASN A 129 -8.38 -0.24 7.55
C ASN A 129 -7.86 1.15 7.94
N LEU A 130 -6.91 1.65 7.17
CA LEU A 130 -6.36 2.99 7.32
C LEU A 130 -7.17 3.98 6.47
N ASP A 131 -7.22 5.23 6.91
CA ASP A 131 -7.94 6.28 6.19
C ASP A 131 -7.33 6.55 4.80
N GLU A 132 -6.00 6.40 4.67
CA GLU A 132 -5.28 6.55 3.41
C GLU A 132 -4.49 5.29 3.08
N GLU A 133 -4.99 4.52 2.13
CA GLU A 133 -4.36 3.32 1.62
C GLU A 133 -3.78 3.55 0.23
N LEU A 134 -2.64 2.92 -0.08
CA LEU A 134 -2.03 2.99 -1.42
C LEU A 134 -2.87 2.35 -2.52
N GLY A 135 -3.76 1.45 -2.15
CA GLY A 135 -4.65 0.73 -3.06
C GLY A 135 -5.99 0.42 -2.42
N ALA A 136 -6.94 -0.02 -3.24
CA ALA A 136 -8.24 -0.44 -2.73
C ALA A 136 -8.08 -1.74 -1.91
N ASN A 137 -8.44 -1.66 -0.64
CA ASN A 137 -8.50 -2.80 0.26
C ASN A 137 -9.88 -3.46 0.23
N SER A 138 -9.94 -4.69 0.71
CA SER A 138 -11.16 -5.43 0.96
C SER A 138 -11.27 -5.70 2.46
N ASP A 139 -12.38 -6.28 2.88
CA ASP A 139 -12.58 -6.68 4.26
C ASP A 139 -12.72 -8.21 4.31
N VAL A 140 -12.02 -8.84 5.24
CA VAL A 140 -12.10 -10.28 5.49
C VAL A 140 -13.53 -10.74 5.77
N ALA A 141 -14.39 -9.86 6.29
CA ALA A 141 -15.81 -10.17 6.51
C ALA A 141 -16.51 -10.58 5.21
N TYR A 142 -16.17 -9.98 4.07
CA TYR A 142 -16.74 -10.39 2.78
C TYR A 142 -16.35 -11.82 2.42
N VAL A 143 -15.14 -12.25 2.72
CA VAL A 143 -14.68 -13.63 2.49
C VAL A 143 -15.53 -14.59 3.30
N TYR A 144 -15.78 -14.31 4.57
CA TYR A 144 -16.64 -15.15 5.41
C TYR A 144 -18.09 -15.15 4.96
N ILE A 145 -18.65 -13.99 4.64
CA ILE A 145 -20.05 -13.87 4.17
C ILE A 145 -20.24 -14.67 2.88
N PHE A 146 -19.40 -14.47 1.88
CA PHE A 146 -19.54 -15.20 0.61
C PHE A 146 -19.26 -16.68 0.75
N SER A 147 -18.35 -17.09 1.63
CA SER A 147 -18.10 -18.49 1.94
C SER A 147 -19.32 -19.14 2.59
N ALA A 148 -19.97 -18.46 3.53
CA ALA A 148 -21.19 -18.94 4.15
C ALA A 148 -22.33 -19.08 3.11
N ILE A 149 -22.53 -18.08 2.28
CA ILE A 149 -23.55 -18.13 1.19
C ILE A 149 -23.27 -19.30 0.26
N ALA A 150 -22.02 -19.48 -0.17
CA ALA A 150 -21.64 -20.60 -1.05
C ALA A 150 -21.94 -21.96 -0.40
N LEU A 151 -21.63 -22.10 0.90
CA LEU A 151 -21.94 -23.31 1.65
C LEU A 151 -23.45 -23.57 1.73
N PHE A 152 -24.27 -22.57 1.98
CA PHE A 152 -25.73 -22.71 2.00
C PHE A 152 -26.30 -23.13 0.63
N ILE A 153 -25.81 -22.52 -0.45
CA ILE A 153 -26.20 -22.89 -1.81
C ILE A 153 -25.84 -24.34 -2.07
N LEU A 154 -24.65 -24.78 -1.69
CA LEU A 154 -24.21 -26.17 -1.85
C LEU A 154 -25.11 -27.13 -1.06
N LEU A 155 -25.45 -26.81 0.19
CA LEU A 155 -26.37 -27.62 1.02
C LEU A 155 -27.73 -27.72 0.39
N ILE A 156 -28.30 -26.65 -0.13
CA ILE A 156 -29.60 -26.68 -0.83
C ILE A 156 -29.53 -27.56 -2.08
N ALA A 157 -28.46 -27.46 -2.86
CA ALA A 157 -28.25 -28.27 -4.04
C ALA A 157 -28.14 -29.75 -3.67
N CYS A 158 -27.43 -30.12 -2.60
CA CYS A 158 -27.32 -31.49 -2.10
C CYS A 158 -28.67 -32.04 -1.63
N ILE A 159 -29.46 -31.23 -0.90
CA ILE A 159 -30.81 -31.63 -0.46
C ILE A 159 -31.72 -31.86 -1.66
N ASN A 160 -31.71 -30.96 -2.63
CA ASN A 160 -32.51 -31.14 -3.86
C ASN A 160 -32.10 -32.38 -4.63
N PHE A 161 -30.79 -32.65 -4.75
CA PHE A 161 -30.29 -33.86 -5.38
C PHE A 161 -30.75 -35.14 -4.66
N MET A 162 -30.64 -35.17 -3.32
CA MET A 162 -31.10 -36.30 -2.51
C MET A 162 -32.60 -36.56 -2.68
N ASN A 163 -33.40 -35.48 -2.65
CA ASN A 163 -34.85 -35.59 -2.85
C ASN A 163 -35.20 -36.18 -4.22
N LEU A 164 -34.53 -35.73 -5.28
CA LEU A 164 -34.73 -36.27 -6.64
C LEU A 164 -34.25 -37.71 -6.76
N ALA A 165 -33.12 -38.07 -6.16
CA ALA A 165 -32.59 -39.42 -6.16
C ALA A 165 -33.55 -40.40 -5.44
N THR A 166 -34.08 -39.98 -4.28
CA THR A 166 -35.03 -40.76 -3.50
C THR A 166 -36.37 -40.95 -4.27
N ALA A 167 -36.89 -39.88 -4.88
CA ALA A 167 -38.11 -39.94 -5.67
C ALA A 167 -38.01 -40.85 -6.92
N ARG A 168 -36.80 -41.03 -7.45
CA ARG A 168 -36.50 -41.89 -8.60
C ARG A 168 -36.36 -43.37 -8.22
N SER A 169 -36.02 -43.65 -6.97
CA SER A 169 -35.81 -45.02 -6.46
C SER A 169 -37.07 -45.66 -5.85
N ALA A 170 -38.12 -44.86 -5.68
CA ALA A 170 -39.46 -45.32 -5.27
C ALA A 170 -40.35 -45.65 -6.46
#